data_90b7df256dc5fc9f2bdb7d37f683b6d9
#
_entry.id   90b7df256dc5fc9f2bdb7d37f683b6d9
#
_cell.length_a   1.000
_cell.length_b   1.000
_cell.length_c   1.000
_cell.angle_alpha   90.00
_cell.angle_beta   90.00
_cell.angle_gamma   90.00
#
_symmetry.space_group_name_H-M   'P 1'
#
loop_
_entity.id
_entity.type
_entity.pdbx_description
1 polymer ?
#
loop_
_entity_poly.entity_id
_entity_poly.type
_entity_poly.pdbx_seq_one_letter_code
_entity_poly.pdbx_strand_id
1 'polypeptide(L)'
;MLPAAYQQLKNILSKTIPSKRIITNPLQLLAYGTDASFYRLIPKIVVQVHSEKEAIEVIRQTAKLNIPVTYRAAGTSLSGQAISDSVLMVATHEWRKYTILDEGLKIRLQPGITGARANIFLQPFGRKIGPDPASINAAMIGGIAANNASGMCCGTAQNSYK
;
A
#
# COMPACT_ATOMS: atom_id res chain seq x y z
N MET A 1 8.71 -7.10 24.41
CA MET A 1 7.28 -7.12 24.79
C MET A 1 6.57 -6.02 24.00
N LEU A 2 5.35 -6.28 23.49
CA LEU A 2 4.56 -5.29 22.75
C LEU A 2 4.02 -4.24 23.74
N PRO A 3 4.16 -2.92 23.47
CA PRO A 3 3.63 -1.88 24.36
C PRO A 3 2.11 -1.99 24.56
N ALA A 4 1.60 -1.56 25.72
CA ALA A 4 0.21 -1.77 26.15
C ALA A 4 -0.83 -1.26 25.12
N ALA A 5 -0.63 -0.06 24.55
CA ALA A 5 -1.53 0.49 23.53
C ALA A 5 -1.60 -0.37 22.26
N TYR A 6 -0.47 -0.93 21.83
CA TYR A 6 -0.42 -1.84 20.66
C TYR A 6 -1.01 -3.22 20.98
N GLN A 7 -0.87 -3.70 22.22
CA GLN A 7 -1.55 -4.92 22.66
C GLN A 7 -3.07 -4.73 22.66
N GLN A 8 -3.55 -3.60 23.13
CA GLN A 8 -4.97 -3.22 23.09
C GLN A 8 -5.46 -3.15 21.64
N LEU A 9 -4.72 -2.48 20.75
CA LEU A 9 -5.03 -2.41 19.32
C LEU A 9 -5.14 -3.80 18.70
N LYS A 10 -4.16 -4.68 18.95
CA LYS A 10 -4.17 -6.07 18.49
C LYS A 10 -5.42 -6.82 18.92
N ASN A 11 -5.79 -6.70 20.20
CA ASN A 11 -6.97 -7.39 20.75
C ASN A 11 -8.29 -6.89 20.09
N ILE A 12 -8.37 -5.58 19.80
CA ILE A 12 -9.53 -5.00 19.12
C ILE A 12 -9.59 -5.51 17.68
N LEU A 13 -8.51 -5.39 16.92
CA LEU A 13 -8.46 -5.76 15.51
C LEU A 13 -8.66 -7.27 15.29
N SER A 14 -8.24 -8.12 16.24
CA SER A 14 -8.42 -9.58 16.16
C SER A 14 -9.89 -10.03 16.16
N LYS A 15 -10.84 -9.13 16.46
CA LYS A 15 -12.28 -9.41 16.38
C LYS A 15 -12.81 -9.37 14.93
N THR A 16 -12.10 -8.68 14.04
CA THR A 16 -12.53 -8.45 12.65
C THR A 16 -11.50 -8.90 11.62
N ILE A 17 -10.21 -8.92 11.99
CA ILE A 17 -9.10 -9.33 11.13
C ILE A 17 -8.49 -10.62 11.68
N PRO A 18 -8.36 -11.69 10.89
CA PRO A 18 -7.72 -12.93 11.32
C PRO A 18 -6.33 -12.72 11.90
N SER A 19 -6.02 -13.38 13.02
CA SER A 19 -4.76 -13.19 13.75
C SER A 19 -3.50 -13.41 12.90
N LYS A 20 -3.55 -14.30 11.91
CA LYS A 20 -2.44 -14.53 10.97
C LYS A 20 -2.09 -13.31 10.12
N ARG A 21 -2.99 -12.33 10.01
CA ARG A 21 -2.80 -11.06 9.28
C ARG A 21 -2.44 -9.88 10.18
N ILE A 22 -2.38 -10.11 11.51
CA ILE A 22 -1.91 -9.13 12.50
C ILE A 22 -0.57 -9.62 13.01
N ILE A 23 0.50 -9.15 12.38
CA ILE A 23 1.85 -9.65 12.58
C ILE A 23 2.51 -8.90 13.74
N THR A 24 3.00 -9.67 14.72
CA THR A 24 3.76 -9.16 15.88
C THR A 24 5.01 -10.02 16.16
N ASN A 25 5.27 -11.01 15.33
CA ASN A 25 6.48 -11.84 15.44
C ASN A 25 7.72 -11.00 15.06
N PRO A 26 8.78 -10.94 15.88
CA PRO A 26 9.94 -10.09 15.65
C PRO A 26 10.65 -10.32 14.32
N LEU A 27 10.80 -11.56 13.87
CA LEU A 27 11.45 -11.88 12.60
C LEU A 27 10.62 -11.37 11.40
N GLN A 28 9.30 -11.52 11.47
CA GLN A 28 8.42 -11.01 10.44
C GLN A 28 8.38 -9.48 10.44
N LEU A 29 8.37 -8.84 11.61
CA LEU A 29 8.45 -7.38 11.72
C LEU A 29 9.75 -6.84 11.14
N LEU A 30 10.87 -7.54 11.36
CA LEU A 30 12.17 -7.18 10.77
C LEU A 30 12.12 -7.19 9.23
N ALA A 31 11.46 -8.18 8.64
CA ALA A 31 11.29 -8.26 7.18
C ALA A 31 10.47 -7.09 6.62
N TYR A 32 9.54 -6.54 7.40
CA TYR A 32 8.78 -5.33 7.02
C TYR A 32 9.50 -4.02 7.38
N GLY A 33 10.63 -4.08 8.04
CA GLY A 33 11.38 -2.91 8.49
C GLY A 33 12.14 -2.16 7.40
N THR A 34 12.12 -2.64 6.17
CA THR A 34 12.79 -2.01 5.01
C THR A 34 11.83 -1.86 3.85
N ASP A 35 12.07 -0.86 3.01
CA ASP A 35 11.53 -0.72 1.66
C ASP A 35 12.68 -0.71 0.65
N ALA A 36 12.55 -0.08 -0.50
CA ALA A 36 13.64 0.03 -1.46
C ALA A 36 14.66 1.15 -1.12
N SER A 37 14.49 1.83 0.02
CA SER A 37 15.39 2.88 0.49
C SER A 37 16.53 2.34 1.35
N PHE A 38 17.40 3.23 1.78
CA PHE A 38 18.48 2.95 2.75
C PHE A 38 17.99 2.93 4.21
N TYR A 39 16.75 3.37 4.46
CA TYR A 39 16.23 3.54 5.80
C TYR A 39 15.67 2.24 6.36
N ARG A 40 15.62 2.15 7.67
CA ARG A 40 15.01 1.03 8.39
C ARG A 40 14.24 1.54 9.59
N LEU A 41 12.97 1.17 9.70
CA LEU A 41 12.12 1.36 10.88
C LEU A 41 11.35 0.06 11.13
N ILE A 42 11.54 -0.53 12.31
CA ILE A 42 10.88 -1.80 12.65
C ILE A 42 9.47 -1.50 13.20
N PRO A 43 8.41 -1.92 12.51
CA PRO A 43 7.05 -1.67 12.98
C PRO A 43 6.76 -2.45 14.29
N LYS A 44 5.87 -1.91 15.12
CA LYS A 44 5.35 -2.61 16.31
C LYS A 44 4.30 -3.65 15.93
N ILE A 45 3.51 -3.35 14.92
CA ILE A 45 2.50 -4.23 14.34
C ILE A 45 2.45 -4.02 12.83
N VAL A 46 2.33 -5.12 12.08
CA VAL A 46 1.94 -5.08 10.67
C VAL A 46 0.53 -5.65 10.55
N VAL A 47 -0.36 -4.93 9.86
CA VAL A 47 -1.74 -5.36 9.61
C VAL A 47 -1.95 -5.49 8.10
N GLN A 48 -2.18 -6.72 7.62
CA GLN A 48 -2.53 -6.99 6.23
C GLN A 48 -4.05 -6.85 6.06
N VAL A 49 -4.49 -5.77 5.43
CA VAL A 49 -5.91 -5.51 5.17
C VAL A 49 -6.31 -6.04 3.80
N HIS A 50 -7.46 -6.69 3.71
CA HIS A 50 -7.99 -7.30 2.49
C HIS A 50 -9.26 -6.61 1.97
N SER A 51 -9.75 -5.61 2.68
CA SER A 51 -10.94 -4.84 2.31
C SER A 51 -10.91 -3.42 2.85
N GLU A 52 -11.71 -2.54 2.23
CA GLU A 52 -11.90 -1.16 2.71
C GLU A 52 -12.45 -1.13 4.14
N LYS A 53 -13.36 -2.06 4.49
CA LYS A 53 -13.91 -2.16 5.85
C LYS A 53 -12.82 -2.42 6.88
N GLU A 54 -11.88 -3.33 6.58
CA GLU A 54 -10.75 -3.60 7.46
C GLU A 54 -9.81 -2.40 7.56
N ALA A 55 -9.51 -1.74 6.44
CA ALA A 55 -8.67 -0.55 6.42
C ALA A 55 -9.30 0.59 7.27
N ILE A 56 -10.61 0.84 7.10
CA ILE A 56 -11.36 1.82 7.91
C ILE A 56 -11.28 1.47 9.40
N GLU A 57 -11.42 0.19 9.75
CA GLU A 57 -11.35 -0.23 11.15
C GLU A 57 -9.95 -0.01 11.74
N VAL A 58 -8.88 -0.33 11.01
CA VAL A 58 -7.50 -0.04 11.44
C VAL A 58 -7.32 1.45 11.68
N ILE A 59 -7.70 2.31 10.72
CA ILE A 59 -7.57 3.78 10.84
C ILE A 59 -8.37 4.30 12.04
N ARG A 60 -9.62 3.84 12.21
CA ARG A 60 -10.48 4.27 13.32
C ARG A 60 -9.89 3.91 14.68
N GLN A 61 -9.38 2.70 14.82
CA GLN A 61 -8.85 2.24 16.12
C GLN A 61 -7.47 2.84 16.42
N THR A 62 -6.62 3.00 15.43
CA THR A 62 -5.34 3.70 15.61
C THR A 62 -5.54 5.16 15.99
N ALA A 63 -6.51 5.86 15.36
CA ALA A 63 -6.85 7.24 15.71
C ALA A 63 -7.36 7.35 17.17
N LYS A 64 -8.26 6.44 17.61
CA LYS A 64 -8.77 6.42 18.98
C LYS A 64 -7.68 6.20 20.05
N LEU A 65 -6.65 5.44 19.71
CA LEU A 65 -5.54 5.13 20.59
C LEU A 65 -4.35 6.09 20.43
N ASN A 66 -4.48 7.09 19.56
CA ASN A 66 -3.43 8.04 19.19
C ASN A 66 -2.15 7.33 18.73
N ILE A 67 -2.29 6.27 17.91
CA ILE A 67 -1.20 5.47 17.37
C ILE A 67 -0.99 5.85 15.90
N PRO A 68 0.24 6.23 15.49
CA PRO A 68 0.55 6.49 14.09
C PRO A 68 0.39 5.26 13.20
N VAL A 69 -0.08 5.47 11.96
CA VAL A 69 -0.20 4.43 10.96
C VAL A 69 0.44 4.85 9.64
N THR A 70 1.24 3.97 9.06
CA THR A 70 1.84 4.14 7.75
C THR A 70 1.22 3.13 6.78
N TYR A 71 0.95 3.58 5.56
CA TYR A 71 0.40 2.74 4.50
C TYR A 71 1.54 2.14 3.66
N ARG A 72 1.37 0.87 3.26
CA ARG A 72 2.30 0.21 2.36
C ARG A 72 1.56 -0.61 1.30
N ALA A 73 1.91 -0.38 0.06
CA ALA A 73 1.59 -1.28 -1.04
C ALA A 73 2.82 -2.18 -1.32
N ALA A 74 3.52 -2.02 -2.44
CA ALA A 74 4.68 -2.84 -2.77
C ALA A 74 5.96 -2.51 -1.97
N GLY A 75 6.06 -1.31 -1.40
CA GLY A 75 7.26 -0.88 -0.69
C GLY A 75 8.43 -0.53 -1.61
N THR A 76 8.15 0.05 -2.77
CA THR A 76 9.15 0.46 -3.78
C THR A 76 9.68 1.88 -3.59
N SER A 77 9.35 2.54 -2.47
CA SER A 77 9.85 3.88 -2.14
C SER A 77 11.37 3.88 -1.96
N LEU A 78 12.03 4.88 -2.54
CA LEU A 78 13.46 5.13 -2.34
C LEU A 78 13.74 6.12 -1.21
N SER A 79 12.70 6.64 -0.55
CA SER A 79 12.78 7.70 0.46
C SER A 79 12.22 7.28 1.83
N GLY A 80 12.04 5.98 2.09
CA GLY A 80 11.56 5.47 3.37
C GLY A 80 10.09 5.76 3.67
N GLN A 81 9.26 6.01 2.65
CA GLN A 81 7.84 6.35 2.83
C GLN A 81 6.97 5.15 3.19
N ALA A 82 7.44 3.93 2.96
CA ALA A 82 6.70 2.69 3.17
C ALA A 82 7.20 1.87 4.37
N ILE A 83 7.90 2.49 5.31
CA ILE A 83 8.36 1.91 6.58
C ILE A 83 7.76 2.66 7.77
N SER A 84 7.75 2.03 8.94
CA SER A 84 7.16 2.59 10.16
C SER A 84 7.84 2.02 11.39
N ASP A 85 7.89 2.80 12.46
CA ASP A 85 8.22 2.34 13.81
C ASP A 85 6.97 2.09 14.67
N SER A 86 5.79 2.18 14.08
CA SER A 86 4.48 2.07 14.70
C SER A 86 3.63 0.99 14.03
N VAL A 87 2.47 1.33 13.49
CA VAL A 87 1.60 0.43 12.74
C VAL A 87 1.91 0.55 11.25
N LEU A 88 2.21 -0.57 10.60
CA LEU A 88 2.33 -0.66 9.15
C LEU A 88 1.09 -1.37 8.58
N MET A 89 0.23 -0.64 7.89
CA MET A 89 -0.95 -1.19 7.21
C MET A 89 -0.61 -1.54 5.77
N VAL A 90 -0.76 -2.82 5.43
CA VAL A 90 -0.35 -3.37 4.13
C VAL A 90 -1.57 -3.76 3.30
N ALA A 91 -1.67 -3.19 2.10
CA ALA A 91 -2.69 -3.49 1.11
C ALA A 91 -2.04 -3.96 -0.18
N THR A 92 -2.08 -5.26 -0.47
CA THR A 92 -1.37 -5.87 -1.61
C THR A 92 -2.25 -6.81 -2.43
N HIS A 93 -2.07 -8.12 -2.27
CA HIS A 93 -2.55 -9.14 -3.21
C HIS A 93 -4.07 -9.24 -3.34
N GLU A 94 -4.84 -8.92 -2.32
CA GLU A 94 -6.31 -8.99 -2.34
C GLU A 94 -6.95 -7.75 -2.98
N TRP A 95 -6.17 -6.71 -3.24
CA TRP A 95 -6.61 -5.45 -3.81
C TRP A 95 -6.32 -5.39 -5.32
N ARG A 96 -6.96 -6.31 -6.11
CA ARG A 96 -6.66 -6.50 -7.54
C ARG A 96 -7.84 -6.30 -8.47
N LYS A 97 -8.96 -5.78 -7.99
CA LYS A 97 -10.12 -5.51 -8.86
C LYS A 97 -9.86 -4.29 -9.74
N TYR A 98 -10.36 -4.36 -10.96
CA TYR A 98 -10.31 -3.26 -11.90
C TYR A 98 -11.59 -3.19 -12.72
N THR A 99 -11.86 -2.04 -13.31
CA THR A 99 -12.97 -1.82 -14.25
C THR A 99 -12.52 -0.87 -15.33
N ILE A 100 -12.67 -1.26 -16.59
CA ILE A 100 -12.47 -0.40 -17.75
C ILE A 100 -13.76 0.39 -17.97
N LEU A 101 -13.62 1.68 -18.21
CA LEU A 101 -14.71 2.62 -18.43
C LEU A 101 -14.44 3.43 -19.71
N ASP A 102 -15.50 3.88 -20.35
CA ASP A 102 -15.45 4.80 -21.50
C ASP A 102 -14.47 4.29 -22.57
N GLU A 103 -14.58 3.02 -22.97
CA GLU A 103 -13.76 2.38 -24.01
C GLU A 103 -12.24 2.55 -23.77
N GLY A 104 -11.80 2.41 -22.54
CA GLY A 104 -10.41 2.53 -22.13
C GLY A 104 -9.94 3.96 -21.89
N LEU A 105 -10.80 4.99 -21.99
CA LEU A 105 -10.47 6.36 -21.61
C LEU A 105 -10.25 6.50 -20.10
N LYS A 106 -10.92 5.65 -19.32
CA LYS A 106 -10.78 5.62 -17.87
C LYS A 106 -10.61 4.18 -17.38
N ILE A 107 -9.87 4.01 -16.32
CA ILE A 107 -9.74 2.73 -15.61
C ILE A 107 -9.86 2.98 -14.11
N ARG A 108 -10.71 2.20 -13.46
CA ARG A 108 -10.78 2.16 -11.99
C ARG A 108 -9.93 0.99 -11.52
N LEU A 109 -9.02 1.24 -10.60
CA LEU A 109 -8.05 0.27 -10.12
C LEU A 109 -8.06 0.21 -8.58
N GLN A 110 -7.92 -0.98 -8.04
CA GLN A 110 -7.58 -1.15 -6.63
C GLN A 110 -6.07 -0.99 -6.40
N PRO A 111 -5.63 -0.57 -5.19
CA PRO A 111 -4.25 -0.17 -4.92
C PRO A 111 -3.19 -1.27 -5.08
N GLY A 112 -3.55 -2.55 -5.04
CA GLY A 112 -2.62 -3.67 -5.15
C GLY A 112 -2.32 -4.15 -6.58
N ILE A 113 -2.82 -3.45 -7.60
CA ILE A 113 -2.50 -3.71 -9.01
C ILE A 113 -1.18 -3.00 -9.33
N THR A 114 -0.23 -3.69 -10.00
CA THR A 114 1.00 -3.02 -10.47
C THR A 114 0.72 -2.12 -11.67
N GLY A 115 1.54 -1.09 -11.86
CA GLY A 115 1.40 -0.18 -13.00
C GLY A 115 1.52 -0.92 -14.34
N ALA A 116 2.45 -1.86 -14.46
CA ALA A 116 2.58 -2.70 -15.65
C ALA A 116 1.31 -3.50 -15.94
N ARG A 117 0.64 -4.06 -14.89
CA ARG A 117 -0.60 -4.80 -15.07
C ARG A 117 -1.76 -3.90 -15.49
N ALA A 118 -1.81 -2.66 -15.00
CA ALA A 118 -2.78 -1.67 -15.47
C ALA A 118 -2.61 -1.40 -16.98
N ASN A 119 -1.37 -1.31 -17.45
CA ASN A 119 -1.07 -1.14 -18.89
C ASN A 119 -1.50 -2.36 -19.73
N ILE A 120 -1.31 -3.58 -19.23
CA ILE A 120 -1.81 -4.80 -19.90
C ILE A 120 -3.33 -4.73 -20.08
N PHE A 121 -4.09 -4.27 -19.09
CA PHE A 121 -5.54 -4.13 -19.18
C PHE A 121 -5.97 -3.08 -20.22
N LEU A 122 -5.17 -2.04 -20.42
CA LEU A 122 -5.45 -0.95 -21.36
C LEU A 122 -4.93 -1.21 -22.79
N GLN A 123 -4.04 -2.18 -22.96
CA GLN A 123 -3.43 -2.53 -24.25
C GLN A 123 -4.46 -2.79 -25.35
N PRO A 124 -5.58 -3.52 -25.13
CA PRO A 124 -6.59 -3.75 -26.17
C PRO A 124 -7.24 -2.47 -26.71
N PHE A 125 -7.15 -1.38 -25.95
CA PHE A 125 -7.69 -0.07 -26.31
C PHE A 125 -6.60 0.88 -26.89
N GLY A 126 -5.38 0.37 -27.12
CA GLY A 126 -4.25 1.20 -27.58
C GLY A 126 -3.80 2.25 -26.56
N ARG A 127 -4.00 2.01 -25.25
CA ARG A 127 -3.79 2.98 -24.18
C ARG A 127 -2.86 2.45 -23.08
N LYS A 128 -2.36 3.36 -22.25
CA LYS A 128 -1.62 3.08 -21.02
C LYS A 128 -1.97 4.13 -19.96
N ILE A 129 -1.62 3.87 -18.69
CA ILE A 129 -1.68 4.90 -17.64
C ILE A 129 -0.61 5.95 -17.89
N GLY A 130 -0.85 7.18 -17.40
CA GLY A 130 0.12 8.28 -17.51
C GLY A 130 1.44 8.00 -16.78
N PRO A 131 1.42 7.76 -15.46
CA PRO A 131 2.66 7.57 -14.70
C PRO A 131 3.40 6.29 -15.09
N ASP A 132 4.72 6.41 -15.34
CA ASP A 132 5.59 5.31 -15.75
C ASP A 132 6.89 5.25 -14.90
N PRO A 133 6.80 5.13 -13.56
CA PRO A 133 7.99 5.05 -12.73
C PRO A 133 8.89 3.89 -13.17
N ALA A 134 10.21 4.03 -12.96
CA ALA A 134 11.17 2.97 -13.29
C ALA A 134 10.84 1.62 -12.64
N SER A 135 10.15 1.65 -11.49
CA SER A 135 9.64 0.48 -10.77
C SER A 135 8.28 -0.03 -11.25
N ILE A 136 7.77 0.38 -12.41
CA ILE A 136 6.39 0.12 -12.89
C ILE A 136 5.99 -1.37 -12.84
N ASN A 137 6.94 -2.27 -13.01
CA ASN A 137 6.72 -3.71 -12.94
C ASN A 137 6.44 -4.22 -11.51
N ALA A 138 6.93 -3.53 -10.51
CA ALA A 138 6.79 -3.87 -9.09
C ALA A 138 5.89 -2.91 -8.32
N ALA A 139 5.96 -1.60 -8.65
CA ALA A 139 5.19 -0.57 -7.97
C ALA A 139 3.69 -0.77 -8.19
N MET A 140 2.94 -0.74 -7.10
CA MET A 140 1.48 -0.85 -7.11
C MET A 140 0.81 0.52 -7.21
N ILE A 141 -0.36 0.57 -7.81
CA ILE A 141 -1.14 1.79 -8.06
C ILE A 141 -1.34 2.63 -6.79
N GLY A 142 -1.57 2.00 -5.64
CA GLY A 142 -1.70 2.74 -4.38
C GLY A 142 -0.46 3.55 -4.03
N GLY A 143 0.73 2.98 -4.21
CA GLY A 143 2.01 3.68 -4.02
C GLY A 143 2.31 4.69 -5.11
N ILE A 144 2.01 4.36 -6.38
CA ILE A 144 2.17 5.27 -7.52
C ILE A 144 1.34 6.54 -7.31
N ALA A 145 0.06 6.40 -6.94
CA ALA A 145 -0.83 7.53 -6.67
C ALA A 145 -0.39 8.32 -5.42
N ALA A 146 -0.11 7.63 -4.30
CA ALA A 146 0.27 8.30 -3.06
C ALA A 146 1.55 9.13 -3.19
N ASN A 147 2.50 8.67 -4.01
CA ASN A 147 3.77 9.36 -4.25
C ASN A 147 3.70 10.36 -5.42
N ASN A 148 2.55 10.56 -6.05
CA ASN A 148 2.45 11.29 -7.31
C ASN A 148 3.54 10.88 -8.30
N ALA A 149 3.74 9.57 -8.45
CA ALA A 149 4.84 9.05 -9.23
C ALA A 149 4.77 9.52 -10.68
N SER A 150 5.93 9.82 -11.20
CA SER A 150 6.16 10.11 -12.62
C SER A 150 7.27 9.19 -13.13
N GLY A 151 7.67 9.36 -14.36
CA GLY A 151 8.77 8.62 -14.97
C GLY A 151 9.38 9.39 -16.11
N MET A 152 10.39 8.82 -16.74
CA MET A 152 11.16 9.52 -17.78
C MET A 152 10.30 9.84 -19.02
N CYS A 153 9.35 8.94 -19.37
CA CYS A 153 8.50 9.15 -20.55
C CYS A 153 7.28 10.03 -20.25
N CYS A 154 6.71 9.97 -19.05
CA CYS A 154 5.55 10.78 -18.69
C CYS A 154 5.92 12.21 -18.27
N GLY A 155 7.11 12.42 -17.73
CA GLY A 155 7.54 13.68 -17.15
C GLY A 155 6.55 14.18 -16.09
N THR A 156 6.41 15.49 -15.96
CA THR A 156 5.42 16.12 -15.08
C THR A 156 4.04 16.31 -15.74
N ALA A 157 3.95 16.10 -17.06
CA ALA A 157 2.73 16.33 -17.83
C ALA A 157 1.68 15.23 -17.67
N GLN A 158 2.10 14.00 -17.31
CA GLN A 158 1.23 12.83 -17.20
C GLN A 158 1.48 12.06 -15.91
N ASN A 159 1.77 12.76 -14.81
CA ASN A 159 1.90 12.15 -13.50
C ASN A 159 0.54 11.72 -12.92
N SER A 160 0.54 11.16 -11.72
CA SER A 160 -0.68 10.58 -11.11
C SER A 160 -1.79 11.60 -10.83
N TYR A 161 -1.49 12.90 -10.75
CA TYR A 161 -2.43 13.95 -10.35
C TYR A 161 -2.84 14.89 -11.49
N LYS A 162 -2.52 14.53 -12.71
CA LYS A 162 -2.94 15.26 -13.92
C LYS A 162 -3.86 14.45 -14.81
#